data_2fb0b72290b3ce8aaf31a3d549eddaaa
#
_entry.id   2fb0b72290b3ce8aaf31a3d549eddaaa
#
_cell.length_a   1.000
_cell.length_b   1.000
_cell.length_c   1.000
_cell.angle_alpha   90.00
_cell.angle_beta   90.00
_cell.angle_gamma   90.00
#
_symmetry.space_group_name_H-M   'P 1'
#
loop_
_entity.id
_entity.type
_entity.pdbx_description
1 polymer ?
#
loop_
_entity_poly.entity_id
_entity_poly.type
_entity_poly.pdbx_seq_one_letter_code
_entity_poly.pdbx_strand_id
1 'polypeptide(L)'
;VIESINPNYLDTRSLIKLCLVKGKDYILLNVLNESKSVLFEDLERDILNINGYDLNSTWKSFFTKNDSFEGTYDFYIDLAFKSFIISPERLVQKEGFSEKNIVDGLTYKLDDEGNVMKDSLGNDIKVDKLIKISVKSIESIQSKSAKVLAEIRFIDNKKNIIEKFPLESEFWFRNRFLEYDGDKRVLTKEQINLSKNRFMPFPPDEVLIFNNSENIKRKMKRIIYKSFN
;
A
#
# COMPACT_ATOMS: atom_id res chain seq x y z
N VAL A 1 22.41 -39.43 3.29
CA VAL A 1 23.51 -40.26 2.71
C VAL A 1 23.25 -41.75 2.92
N ILE A 2 23.12 -42.27 4.18
CA ILE A 2 22.94 -43.71 4.41
C ILE A 2 21.71 -44.25 3.69
N GLU A 3 20.55 -43.63 3.85
CA GLU A 3 19.30 -44.05 3.21
C GLU A 3 19.33 -43.97 1.67
N SER A 4 20.18 -43.11 1.10
CA SER A 4 20.36 -42.99 -0.35
C SER A 4 21.32 -44.05 -0.91
N ILE A 5 22.20 -44.65 -0.09
CA ILE A 5 23.15 -45.70 -0.47
C ILE A 5 22.55 -47.09 -0.25
N ASN A 6 21.94 -47.31 0.92
CA ASN A 6 21.30 -48.56 1.30
C ASN A 6 19.94 -48.26 1.98
N PRO A 7 18.82 -48.25 1.24
CA PRO A 7 17.49 -48.00 1.80
C PRO A 7 17.12 -49.06 2.84
N ASN A 8 16.55 -48.59 3.98
CA ASN A 8 16.16 -49.43 5.12
C ASN A 8 17.34 -50.08 5.86
N TYR A 9 18.52 -49.50 5.78
CA TYR A 9 19.65 -50.02 6.57
C TYR A 9 19.39 -49.91 8.07
N LEU A 10 19.29 -51.05 8.77
CA LEU A 10 18.99 -51.14 10.21
C LEU A 10 17.79 -50.29 10.62
N ASP A 11 17.97 -49.46 11.63
CA ASP A 11 16.96 -48.53 12.21
C ASP A 11 17.02 -47.10 11.67
N THR A 12 17.74 -46.87 10.55
CA THR A 12 18.01 -45.54 9.97
C THR A 12 16.73 -44.73 9.80
N ARG A 13 15.64 -45.32 9.31
CA ARG A 13 14.37 -44.60 9.13
C ARG A 13 13.75 -44.19 10.46
N SER A 14 13.80 -45.04 11.45
CA SER A 14 13.30 -44.75 12.80
C SER A 14 14.09 -43.62 13.44
N LEU A 15 15.44 -43.67 13.31
CA LEU A 15 16.32 -42.61 13.79
C LEU A 15 16.08 -41.28 13.07
N ILE A 16 15.90 -41.26 11.75
CA ILE A 16 15.55 -40.04 10.99
C ILE A 16 14.23 -39.45 11.51
N LYS A 17 13.20 -40.28 11.70
CA LYS A 17 11.93 -39.81 12.27
C LYS A 17 12.09 -39.22 13.66
N LEU A 18 12.85 -39.92 14.52
CA LEU A 18 13.12 -39.45 15.87
C LEU A 18 13.88 -38.12 15.90
N CYS A 19 14.90 -37.98 15.04
CA CYS A 19 15.62 -36.72 14.88
C CYS A 19 14.73 -35.59 14.43
N LEU A 20 13.84 -35.83 13.44
CA LEU A 20 12.88 -34.83 12.97
C LEU A 20 11.89 -34.39 14.05
N VAL A 21 11.42 -35.34 14.90
CA VAL A 21 10.51 -35.01 16.00
C VAL A 21 11.21 -34.25 17.12
N LYS A 22 12.40 -34.74 17.55
CA LYS A 22 13.14 -34.15 18.68
C LYS A 22 13.89 -32.86 18.33
N GLY A 23 14.27 -32.70 17.07
CA GLY A 23 15.03 -31.54 16.61
C GLY A 23 14.13 -30.40 16.03
N LYS A 24 12.80 -30.57 16.08
CA LYS A 24 11.89 -29.60 15.55
C LYS A 24 11.42 -28.62 16.64
N ASP A 25 11.62 -27.34 16.41
CA ASP A 25 11.13 -26.29 17.27
C ASP A 25 9.64 -26.00 16.97
N TYR A 26 8.85 -25.89 18.01
CA TYR A 26 7.44 -25.53 17.98
C TYR A 26 7.28 -24.11 18.47
N ILE A 27 6.76 -23.22 17.61
CA ILE A 27 6.76 -21.77 17.83
C ILE A 27 5.32 -21.28 17.80
N LEU A 28 4.88 -20.62 18.88
CA LEU A 28 3.56 -19.97 18.94
C LEU A 28 3.67 -18.50 18.58
N LEU A 29 2.89 -18.08 17.59
CA LEU A 29 2.71 -16.68 17.22
C LEU A 29 1.49 -16.11 17.95
N ASN A 30 1.72 -15.10 18.80
CA ASN A 30 0.69 -14.36 19.50
C ASN A 30 0.58 -12.94 18.95
N VAL A 31 -0.62 -12.39 19.03
CA VAL A 31 -0.90 -10.99 18.76
C VAL A 31 -1.45 -10.37 20.04
N LEU A 32 -0.84 -9.28 20.49
CA LEU A 32 -1.16 -8.62 21.76
C LEU A 32 -1.56 -7.17 21.50
N ASN A 33 -2.67 -6.75 22.10
CA ASN A 33 -3.10 -5.35 22.07
C ASN A 33 -2.63 -4.61 23.34
N GLU A 34 -1.57 -3.84 23.22
CA GLU A 34 -1.11 -2.94 24.27
C GLU A 34 -1.50 -1.48 23.99
N SER A 35 -2.21 -1.22 22.88
CA SER A 35 -2.58 0.15 22.46
C SER A 35 -3.77 0.72 23.19
N LYS A 36 -4.55 -0.11 23.89
CA LYS A 36 -5.85 0.26 24.51
C LYS A 36 -6.92 0.71 23.48
N SER A 37 -6.69 0.48 22.19
CA SER A 37 -7.64 0.83 21.13
C SER A 37 -8.67 -0.29 20.90
N VAL A 38 -9.92 0.08 20.65
CA VAL A 38 -11.02 -0.86 20.35
C VAL A 38 -10.92 -1.41 18.90
N LEU A 39 -10.20 -0.72 18.04
CA LEU A 39 -10.08 -1.03 16.60
C LEU A 39 -9.17 -2.23 16.29
N PHE A 40 -8.78 -2.98 17.29
CA PHE A 40 -7.78 -4.02 17.19
C PHE A 40 -8.29 -5.36 16.62
N GLU A 41 -9.55 -5.74 16.88
CA GLU A 41 -10.03 -7.11 16.63
C GLU A 41 -9.92 -7.57 15.18
N ASP A 42 -10.31 -6.74 14.22
CA ASP A 42 -10.25 -7.08 12.80
C ASP A 42 -8.79 -7.18 12.32
N LEU A 43 -7.92 -6.32 12.82
CA LEU A 43 -6.49 -6.35 12.50
C LEU A 43 -5.84 -7.62 13.09
N GLU A 44 -6.18 -8.00 14.32
CA GLU A 44 -5.70 -9.23 14.95
C GLU A 44 -6.09 -10.46 14.15
N ARG A 45 -7.37 -10.56 13.79
CA ARG A 45 -7.91 -11.68 13.01
C ARG A 45 -7.19 -11.82 11.68
N ASP A 46 -7.00 -10.71 10.97
CA ASP A 46 -6.32 -10.72 9.69
C ASP A 46 -4.83 -11.10 9.84
N ILE A 47 -4.14 -10.59 10.86
CA ILE A 47 -2.73 -10.95 11.09
C ILE A 47 -2.57 -12.41 11.48
N LEU A 48 -3.44 -12.96 12.32
CA LEU A 48 -3.41 -14.37 12.69
C LEU A 48 -3.80 -15.31 11.54
N ASN A 49 -4.41 -14.78 10.48
CA ASN A 49 -4.65 -15.50 9.23
C ASN A 49 -3.38 -15.58 8.34
N ILE A 50 -2.19 -15.48 8.97
CA ILE A 50 -0.93 -15.77 8.29
C ILE A 50 -0.91 -17.25 7.95
N ASN A 51 -0.66 -17.52 6.67
CA ASN A 51 -0.44 -18.89 6.25
C ASN A 51 0.85 -19.42 6.90
N GLY A 52 0.71 -20.25 7.95
CA GLY A 52 1.83 -20.84 8.69
C GLY A 52 2.76 -21.66 7.80
N TYR A 53 2.24 -22.20 6.69
CA TYR A 53 3.06 -22.93 5.70
C TYR A 53 4.21 -22.10 5.14
N ASP A 54 4.03 -20.77 5.01
CA ASP A 54 5.12 -19.89 4.52
C ASP A 54 6.26 -19.73 5.52
N LEU A 55 6.03 -19.97 6.80
CA LEU A 55 7.02 -19.87 7.88
C LEU A 55 7.61 -21.21 8.26
N ASN A 56 6.90 -22.30 8.00
CA ASN A 56 7.33 -23.65 8.37
C ASN A 56 8.58 -24.10 7.59
N SER A 57 9.43 -24.87 8.27
CA SER A 57 10.58 -25.53 7.68
C SER A 57 10.69 -26.96 8.20
N THR A 58 11.73 -27.69 7.77
CA THR A 58 12.01 -29.05 8.28
C THR A 58 12.18 -29.05 9.81
N TRP A 59 12.78 -27.99 10.37
CA TRP A 59 13.13 -27.90 11.78
C TRP A 59 12.29 -26.92 12.59
N LYS A 60 11.30 -26.26 11.98
CA LYS A 60 10.45 -25.27 12.67
C LYS A 60 9.00 -25.41 12.23
N SER A 61 8.09 -25.40 13.19
CA SER A 61 6.65 -25.32 12.97
C SER A 61 6.07 -24.14 13.71
N PHE A 62 5.39 -23.27 12.97
CA PHE A 62 4.72 -22.09 13.50
C PHE A 62 3.24 -22.37 13.68
N PHE A 63 2.71 -21.95 14.79
CA PHE A 63 1.31 -22.06 15.19
C PHE A 63 0.77 -20.70 15.60
N THR A 64 -0.53 -20.55 15.47
CA THR A 64 -1.27 -19.42 16.02
C THR A 64 -2.24 -19.91 17.08
N LYS A 65 -2.88 -19.03 17.82
CA LYS A 65 -3.91 -19.43 18.80
C LYS A 65 -5.12 -20.15 18.17
N ASN A 66 -5.27 -20.09 16.85
CA ASN A 66 -6.35 -20.76 16.11
C ASN A 66 -6.00 -22.21 15.73
N ASP A 67 -4.72 -22.60 15.89
CA ASP A 67 -4.24 -23.93 15.56
C ASP A 67 -4.37 -24.87 16.76
N SER A 68 -4.77 -26.10 16.52
CA SER A 68 -4.80 -27.14 17.55
C SER A 68 -3.41 -27.79 17.66
N PHE A 69 -2.75 -27.62 18.82
CA PHE A 69 -1.49 -28.26 19.13
C PHE A 69 -1.49 -28.76 20.59
N GLU A 70 -1.28 -30.05 20.79
CA GLU A 70 -1.33 -30.71 22.11
C GLU A 70 0.02 -30.75 22.83
N GLY A 71 1.08 -30.14 22.25
CA GLY A 71 2.42 -30.13 22.81
C GLY A 71 2.76 -28.86 23.59
N THR A 72 4.03 -28.77 23.96
CA THR A 72 4.62 -27.55 24.53
C THR A 72 5.38 -26.77 23.45
N TYR A 73 5.30 -25.46 23.49
CA TYR A 73 6.05 -24.61 22.59
C TYR A 73 7.45 -24.33 23.12
N ASP A 74 8.45 -24.38 22.23
CA ASP A 74 9.84 -24.09 22.55
C ASP A 74 10.08 -22.57 22.56
N PHE A 75 9.39 -21.83 21.67
CA PHE A 75 9.49 -20.40 21.55
C PHE A 75 8.11 -19.75 21.35
N TYR A 76 8.03 -18.47 21.71
CA TYR A 76 6.87 -17.62 21.48
C TYR A 76 7.32 -16.38 20.72
N ILE A 77 6.51 -15.95 19.76
CA ILE A 77 6.68 -14.69 19.05
C ILE A 77 5.46 -13.83 19.33
N ASP A 78 5.65 -12.78 20.11
CA ASP A 78 4.59 -11.83 20.40
C ASP A 78 4.70 -10.62 19.47
N LEU A 79 3.66 -10.37 18.68
CA LEU A 79 3.45 -9.10 17.99
C LEU A 79 2.59 -8.20 18.88
N ALA A 80 3.22 -7.27 19.58
CA ALA A 80 2.55 -6.37 20.51
C ALA A 80 2.27 -5.01 19.83
N PHE A 81 1.00 -4.68 19.60
CA PHE A 81 0.58 -3.38 19.11
C PHE A 81 0.64 -2.34 20.22
N LYS A 82 1.38 -1.26 19.98
CA LYS A 82 1.65 -0.18 20.97
C LYS A 82 0.76 1.03 20.77
N SER A 83 0.53 1.43 19.53
CA SER A 83 -0.22 2.65 19.22
C SER A 83 -0.75 2.65 17.81
N PHE A 84 -1.92 3.26 17.64
CA PHE A 84 -2.51 3.62 16.36
C PHE A 84 -2.61 5.15 16.30
N ILE A 85 -1.96 5.75 15.31
CA ILE A 85 -1.91 7.19 15.12
C ILE A 85 -2.60 7.51 13.81
N ILE A 86 -3.71 8.23 13.88
CA ILE A 86 -4.53 8.59 12.72
C ILE A 86 -4.37 10.09 12.47
N SER A 87 -4.06 10.46 11.23
CA SER A 87 -4.02 11.87 10.86
C SER A 87 -5.43 12.43 10.69
N PRO A 88 -5.64 13.73 10.92
CA PRO A 88 -6.89 14.35 10.51
C PRO A 88 -7.10 14.26 9.00
N GLU A 89 -8.36 14.35 8.59
CA GLU A 89 -8.74 14.52 7.19
C GLU A 89 -8.23 15.86 6.67
N ARG A 90 -7.58 15.83 5.51
CA ARG A 90 -7.01 17.03 4.92
C ARG A 90 -7.44 17.17 3.48
N LEU A 91 -8.02 18.31 3.15
CA LEU A 91 -8.32 18.77 1.80
C LEU A 91 -7.50 20.04 1.54
N VAL A 92 -6.64 20.00 0.54
CA VAL A 92 -5.87 21.15 0.07
C VAL A 92 -6.32 21.48 -1.32
N GLN A 93 -6.67 22.74 -1.58
CA GLN A 93 -7.13 23.24 -2.88
C GLN A 93 -6.16 24.29 -3.42
N LYS A 94 -5.89 24.22 -4.72
CA LYS A 94 -5.05 25.16 -5.44
C LYS A 94 -5.79 25.65 -6.66
N GLU A 95 -6.07 26.94 -6.68
CA GLU A 95 -6.67 27.60 -7.85
C GLU A 95 -5.61 27.87 -8.92
N GLY A 96 -6.03 27.78 -10.18
CA GLY A 96 -5.23 28.06 -11.35
C GLY A 96 -6.04 28.81 -12.41
N PHE A 97 -5.35 29.65 -13.16
CA PHE A 97 -5.90 30.28 -14.36
C PHE A 97 -4.89 30.12 -15.50
N SER A 98 -5.37 29.71 -16.67
CA SER A 98 -4.50 29.54 -17.84
C SER A 98 -5.19 30.02 -19.10
N GLU A 99 -4.40 30.50 -20.04
CA GLU A 99 -4.84 30.99 -21.34
C GLU A 99 -3.99 30.41 -22.45
N LYS A 100 -4.56 30.27 -23.63
CA LYS A 100 -3.88 29.78 -24.83
C LYS A 100 -4.51 30.34 -26.08
N ASN A 101 -3.66 30.73 -27.04
CA ASN A 101 -4.14 31.04 -28.39
C ASN A 101 -4.21 29.74 -29.22
N ILE A 102 -5.30 29.53 -29.88
CA ILE A 102 -5.51 28.38 -30.77
C ILE A 102 -6.03 28.84 -32.13
N VAL A 103 -5.75 28.03 -33.14
CA VAL A 103 -6.37 28.21 -34.47
C VAL A 103 -7.80 27.66 -34.42
N ASP A 104 -8.76 28.46 -34.73
CA ASP A 104 -10.19 28.10 -34.79
C ASP A 104 -10.75 28.38 -36.18
N GLY A 105 -10.27 27.57 -37.14
CA GLY A 105 -10.62 27.71 -38.56
C GLY A 105 -9.80 28.78 -39.29
N LEU A 106 -10.37 29.27 -40.40
CA LEU A 106 -9.75 30.27 -41.27
C LEU A 106 -10.59 31.56 -41.25
N THR A 107 -9.93 32.68 -41.42
CA THR A 107 -10.59 34.00 -41.66
C THR A 107 -9.95 34.61 -42.90
N TYR A 108 -10.66 35.56 -43.52
CA TYR A 108 -10.13 36.31 -44.65
C TYR A 108 -9.06 37.29 -44.16
N LYS A 109 -7.98 37.39 -44.95
CA LYS A 109 -6.98 38.41 -44.70
C LYS A 109 -7.52 39.74 -45.22
N LEU A 110 -7.55 40.77 -44.35
CA LEU A 110 -8.01 42.10 -44.69
C LEU A 110 -6.81 43.03 -44.91
N ASP A 111 -7.00 44.03 -45.79
CA ASP A 111 -6.08 45.14 -45.92
C ASP A 111 -6.36 46.22 -44.85
N ASP A 112 -5.60 47.31 -44.85
CA ASP A 112 -5.70 48.39 -43.88
C ASP A 112 -7.05 49.16 -43.96
N GLU A 113 -7.78 49.00 -45.06
CA GLU A 113 -9.11 49.57 -45.30
C GLU A 113 -10.25 48.61 -44.92
N GLY A 114 -9.91 47.36 -44.57
CA GLY A 114 -10.88 46.33 -44.17
C GLY A 114 -11.45 45.51 -45.35
N ASN A 115 -10.88 45.61 -46.56
CA ASN A 115 -11.28 44.79 -47.70
C ASN A 115 -10.56 43.47 -47.73
N VAL A 116 -11.19 42.43 -48.30
CA VAL A 116 -10.57 41.10 -48.43
C VAL A 116 -9.43 41.14 -49.44
N MET A 117 -8.22 40.79 -48.98
CA MET A 117 -7.04 40.66 -49.87
C MET A 117 -7.19 39.48 -50.82
N LYS A 118 -6.77 39.69 -52.07
CA LYS A 118 -6.76 38.63 -53.10
C LYS A 118 -5.36 38.28 -53.54
N ASP A 119 -5.17 37.05 -53.98
CA ASP A 119 -3.93 36.59 -54.56
C ASP A 119 -3.78 37.09 -56.01
N SER A 120 -2.66 36.76 -56.67
CA SER A 120 -2.37 37.12 -58.07
C SER A 120 -3.35 36.50 -59.09
N LEU A 121 -4.16 35.55 -58.67
CA LEU A 121 -5.16 34.84 -59.51
C LEU A 121 -6.60 35.34 -59.20
N GLY A 122 -6.76 36.29 -58.24
CA GLY A 122 -8.04 36.87 -57.86
C GLY A 122 -8.78 36.08 -56.76
N ASN A 123 -8.17 35.07 -56.16
CA ASN A 123 -8.79 34.28 -55.09
C ASN A 123 -8.60 34.99 -53.74
N ASP A 124 -9.56 34.84 -52.83
CA ASP A 124 -9.53 35.41 -51.49
C ASP A 124 -8.43 34.73 -50.63
N ILE A 125 -7.55 35.52 -50.05
CA ILE A 125 -6.49 35.04 -49.14
C ILE A 125 -7.10 34.73 -47.80
N LYS A 126 -6.96 33.48 -47.32
CA LYS A 126 -7.39 33.04 -46.00
C LYS A 126 -6.17 32.82 -45.12
N VAL A 127 -6.30 33.21 -43.85
CA VAL A 127 -5.29 33.01 -42.79
C VAL A 127 -5.89 32.32 -41.60
N ASP A 128 -5.07 31.75 -40.73
CA ASP A 128 -5.50 31.11 -39.49
C ASP A 128 -6.25 32.11 -38.62
N LYS A 129 -7.46 31.78 -38.22
CA LYS A 129 -8.22 32.52 -37.23
C LYS A 129 -7.75 32.17 -35.85
N LEU A 130 -6.98 33.05 -35.21
CA LEU A 130 -6.55 32.87 -33.84
C LEU A 130 -7.61 33.36 -32.87
N ILE A 131 -7.99 32.51 -31.95
CA ILE A 131 -8.83 32.86 -30.80
C ILE A 131 -8.09 32.60 -29.50
N LYS A 132 -8.34 33.46 -28.52
CA LYS A 132 -7.82 33.32 -27.16
C LYS A 132 -8.83 32.55 -26.32
N ILE A 133 -8.42 31.42 -25.79
CA ILE A 133 -9.26 30.61 -24.90
C ILE A 133 -8.63 30.56 -23.50
N SER A 134 -9.47 30.44 -22.49
CA SER A 134 -9.04 30.40 -21.09
C SER A 134 -9.75 29.32 -20.30
N VAL A 135 -9.15 28.94 -19.17
CA VAL A 135 -9.68 28.01 -18.19
C VAL A 135 -9.34 28.45 -16.78
N LYS A 136 -10.31 28.40 -15.89
CA LYS A 136 -10.11 28.42 -14.44
C LYS A 136 -10.13 27.00 -13.94
N SER A 137 -9.24 26.65 -13.03
CA SER A 137 -9.16 25.30 -12.48
C SER A 137 -8.95 25.32 -10.98
N ILE A 138 -9.47 24.31 -10.28
CA ILE A 138 -9.27 24.05 -8.87
C ILE A 138 -8.74 22.63 -8.75
N GLU A 139 -7.46 22.51 -8.43
CA GLU A 139 -6.85 21.21 -8.10
C GLU A 139 -7.03 20.94 -6.63
N SER A 140 -7.63 19.80 -6.29
CA SER A 140 -7.93 19.36 -4.94
C SER A 140 -7.12 18.11 -4.61
N ILE A 141 -6.50 18.10 -3.43
CA ILE A 141 -5.73 16.98 -2.89
C ILE A 141 -6.33 16.59 -1.54
N GLN A 142 -6.90 15.39 -1.48
CA GLN A 142 -7.37 14.77 -0.25
C GLN A 142 -6.28 13.85 0.31
N SER A 143 -6.06 13.88 1.62
CA SER A 143 -5.14 12.96 2.28
C SER A 143 -5.59 12.65 3.71
N LYS A 144 -5.39 11.38 4.11
CA LYS A 144 -5.57 10.87 5.46
C LYS A 144 -4.63 9.67 5.63
N SER A 145 -4.05 9.48 6.80
CA SER A 145 -3.18 8.33 7.05
C SER A 145 -3.46 7.67 8.39
N ALA A 146 -3.10 6.41 8.50
CA ALA A 146 -3.00 5.71 9.75
C ALA A 146 -1.61 5.08 9.87
N LYS A 147 -0.93 5.37 10.98
CA LYS A 147 0.35 4.79 11.37
C LYS A 147 0.15 3.82 12.53
N VAL A 148 0.68 2.61 12.37
CA VAL A 148 0.63 1.55 13.37
C VAL A 148 2.03 1.33 13.91
N LEU A 149 2.18 1.41 15.24
CA LEU A 149 3.40 1.11 15.97
C LEU A 149 3.23 -0.22 16.71
N ALA A 150 4.16 -1.13 16.50
CA ALA A 150 4.18 -2.44 17.13
C ALA A 150 5.62 -2.85 17.51
N GLU A 151 5.73 -3.93 18.25
CA GLU A 151 7.00 -4.53 18.65
C GLU A 151 6.88 -6.04 18.51
N ILE A 152 7.84 -6.68 17.86
CA ILE A 152 7.98 -8.13 17.82
C ILE A 152 8.93 -8.55 18.94
N ARG A 153 8.52 -9.51 19.75
CA ARG A 153 9.31 -10.07 20.84
C ARG A 153 9.51 -11.56 20.62
N PHE A 154 10.73 -11.99 20.69
CA PHE A 154 11.10 -13.41 20.73
C PHE A 154 11.27 -13.82 22.17
N ILE A 155 10.60 -14.89 22.59
CA ILE A 155 10.48 -15.31 23.99
C ILE A 155 10.78 -16.81 24.05
N ASP A 156 11.62 -17.23 25.01
CA ASP A 156 11.92 -18.64 25.26
C ASP A 156 10.77 -19.36 26.00
N ASN A 157 10.92 -20.67 26.17
CA ASN A 157 9.94 -21.49 26.89
C ASN A 157 9.89 -21.17 28.40
N LYS A 158 10.89 -20.47 28.95
CA LYS A 158 10.91 -19.97 30.33
C LYS A 158 10.30 -18.58 30.48
N LYS A 159 9.76 -18.03 29.40
CA LYS A 159 9.15 -16.70 29.31
C LYS A 159 10.16 -15.54 29.44
N ASN A 160 11.43 -15.77 29.15
CA ASN A 160 12.40 -14.70 29.04
C ASN A 160 12.37 -14.12 27.62
N ILE A 161 12.42 -12.80 27.53
CA ILE A 161 12.53 -12.13 26.24
C ILE A 161 13.98 -12.25 25.77
N ILE A 162 14.17 -12.89 24.62
CA ILE A 162 15.48 -13.07 23.99
C ILE A 162 15.84 -11.82 23.17
N GLU A 163 14.89 -11.34 22.38
CA GLU A 163 15.13 -10.25 21.42
C GLU A 163 13.84 -9.45 21.16
N LYS A 164 14.01 -8.17 20.79
CA LYS A 164 12.90 -7.27 20.46
C LYS A 164 13.20 -6.48 19.21
N PHE A 165 12.20 -6.31 18.36
CA PHE A 165 12.29 -5.51 17.14
C PHE A 165 11.13 -4.53 17.07
N PRO A 166 11.39 -3.22 16.97
CA PRO A 166 10.34 -2.26 16.66
C PRO A 166 9.81 -2.48 15.24
N LEU A 167 8.51 -2.34 15.08
CA LEU A 167 7.83 -2.42 13.81
C LEU A 167 6.89 -1.24 13.66
N GLU A 168 6.98 -0.57 12.53
CA GLU A 168 6.01 0.45 12.17
C GLU A 168 5.45 0.22 10.77
N SER A 169 4.22 0.62 10.56
CA SER A 169 3.57 0.61 9.26
C SER A 169 2.72 1.86 9.13
N GLU A 170 2.69 2.44 7.95
CA GLU A 170 1.85 3.58 7.64
C GLU A 170 1.13 3.34 6.32
N PHE A 171 -0.16 3.61 6.31
CA PHE A 171 -1.00 3.59 5.13
C PHE A 171 -1.58 4.97 4.87
N TRP A 172 -1.53 5.41 3.60
CA TRP A 172 -2.02 6.70 3.14
C TRP A 172 -3.19 6.53 2.19
N PHE A 173 -4.31 7.13 2.52
CA PHE A 173 -5.33 7.48 1.55
C PHE A 173 -4.93 8.80 0.89
N ARG A 174 -4.86 8.81 -0.44
CA ARG A 174 -4.62 10.02 -1.23
C ARG A 174 -5.51 9.99 -2.45
N ASN A 175 -6.21 11.10 -2.70
CA ASN A 175 -6.99 11.31 -3.90
C ASN A 175 -6.68 12.71 -4.46
N ARG A 176 -6.46 12.81 -5.76
CA ARG A 176 -6.26 14.08 -6.48
C ARG A 176 -7.30 14.17 -7.58
N PHE A 177 -7.97 15.31 -7.64
CA PHE A 177 -8.94 15.60 -8.69
C PHE A 177 -8.87 17.08 -9.07
N LEU A 178 -9.40 17.41 -10.24
CA LEU A 178 -9.41 18.75 -10.77
C LEU A 178 -10.80 19.09 -11.30
N GLU A 179 -11.32 20.21 -10.82
CA GLU A 179 -12.52 20.85 -11.36
C GLU A 179 -12.10 22.04 -12.22
N TYR A 180 -12.78 22.27 -13.32
CA TYR A 180 -12.46 23.39 -14.19
C TYR A 180 -13.71 24.01 -14.82
N ASP A 181 -13.58 25.29 -15.14
CA ASP A 181 -14.56 26.07 -15.89
C ASP A 181 -13.85 26.79 -17.04
N GLY A 182 -14.34 26.61 -18.26
CA GLY A 182 -13.74 27.15 -19.47
C GLY A 182 -13.36 26.08 -20.50
N ASP A 183 -12.43 26.42 -21.38
CA ASP A 183 -12.08 25.55 -22.50
C ASP A 183 -11.01 24.49 -22.12
N LYS A 184 -11.39 23.20 -22.16
CA LYS A 184 -10.51 22.09 -21.84
C LYS A 184 -9.25 21.97 -22.71
N ARG A 185 -9.21 22.61 -23.89
CA ARG A 185 -8.03 22.61 -24.80
C ARG A 185 -6.85 23.38 -24.20
N VAL A 186 -7.07 24.18 -23.17
CA VAL A 186 -6.03 24.87 -22.40
C VAL A 186 -5.35 23.96 -21.41
N LEU A 187 -6.07 22.95 -20.87
CA LEU A 187 -5.55 22.04 -19.85
C LEU A 187 -4.41 21.18 -20.38
N THR A 188 -3.46 20.90 -19.52
CA THR A 188 -2.39 19.91 -19.77
C THR A 188 -2.96 18.49 -19.77
N LYS A 189 -2.18 17.52 -20.31
CA LYS A 189 -2.58 16.10 -20.28
C LYS A 189 -2.78 15.59 -18.84
N GLU A 190 -1.95 16.02 -17.89
CA GLU A 190 -2.10 15.68 -16.48
C GLU A 190 -3.40 16.22 -15.91
N GLN A 191 -3.69 17.50 -16.14
CA GLN A 191 -4.94 18.15 -15.70
C GLN A 191 -6.19 17.48 -16.28
N ILE A 192 -6.15 17.09 -17.57
CA ILE A 192 -7.24 16.31 -18.19
C ILE A 192 -7.43 14.96 -17.50
N ASN A 193 -6.36 14.28 -17.08
CA ASN A 193 -6.47 13.03 -16.35
C ASN A 193 -7.04 13.26 -14.93
N LEU A 194 -6.58 14.29 -14.24
CA LEU A 194 -7.10 14.65 -12.92
C LEU A 194 -8.58 15.07 -12.96
N SER A 195 -9.05 15.66 -14.05
CA SER A 195 -10.47 16.06 -14.20
C SER A 195 -11.43 14.88 -14.39
N LYS A 196 -10.92 13.67 -14.60
CA LYS A 196 -11.72 12.43 -14.60
C LYS A 196 -12.00 11.91 -13.21
N ASN A 197 -11.15 12.29 -12.24
CA ASN A 197 -11.32 11.95 -10.83
C ASN A 197 -12.32 12.91 -10.19
N ARG A 198 -12.86 12.48 -9.04
CA ARG A 198 -13.83 13.27 -8.26
C ARG A 198 -13.49 13.20 -6.79
N PHE A 199 -14.12 14.02 -5.99
CA PHE A 199 -14.10 13.88 -4.54
C PHE A 199 -14.52 12.46 -4.15
N MET A 200 -13.77 11.87 -3.24
CA MET A 200 -14.07 10.57 -2.63
C MET A 200 -14.29 10.76 -1.13
N PRO A 201 -15.31 10.12 -0.51
CA PRO A 201 -15.43 10.13 0.93
C PRO A 201 -14.14 9.64 1.59
N PHE A 202 -13.72 10.28 2.67
CA PHE A 202 -12.57 9.79 3.43
C PHE A 202 -12.87 8.42 4.02
N PRO A 203 -11.94 7.45 3.92
CA PRO A 203 -12.16 6.15 4.52
C PRO A 203 -12.23 6.26 6.05
N PRO A 204 -13.07 5.42 6.71
CA PRO A 204 -13.08 5.28 8.15
C PRO A 204 -11.70 4.90 8.71
N ASP A 205 -11.47 5.20 9.97
CA ASP A 205 -10.19 4.95 10.65
C ASP A 205 -9.85 3.47 10.67
N GLU A 206 -10.85 2.61 10.87
CA GLU A 206 -10.75 1.15 10.85
C GLU A 206 -10.17 0.63 9.52
N VAL A 207 -10.66 1.18 8.41
CA VAL A 207 -10.20 0.80 7.06
C VAL A 207 -8.75 1.19 6.85
N LEU A 208 -8.35 2.37 7.32
CA LEU A 208 -6.95 2.82 7.23
C LEU A 208 -6.02 1.95 8.08
N ILE A 209 -6.46 1.56 9.29
CA ILE A 209 -5.69 0.67 10.16
C ILE A 209 -5.59 -0.72 9.54
N PHE A 210 -6.71 -1.27 9.05
CA PHE A 210 -6.74 -2.59 8.42
C PHE A 210 -5.81 -2.68 7.21
N ASN A 211 -5.74 -1.64 6.38
CA ASN A 211 -4.84 -1.60 5.23
C ASN A 211 -3.33 -1.62 5.60
N ASN A 212 -3.00 -1.46 6.89
CA ASN A 212 -1.63 -1.69 7.37
C ASN A 212 -1.29 -3.17 7.55
N SER A 213 -2.27 -4.07 7.66
CA SER A 213 -2.08 -5.47 8.02
C SER A 213 -1.10 -6.21 7.09
N GLU A 214 -1.26 -6.09 5.79
CA GLU A 214 -0.39 -6.74 4.81
C GLU A 214 1.07 -6.26 4.91
N ASN A 215 1.28 -4.98 5.18
CA ASN A 215 2.62 -4.45 5.39
C ASN A 215 3.25 -4.95 6.70
N ILE A 216 2.45 -5.05 7.75
CA ILE A 216 2.85 -5.62 9.05
C ILE A 216 3.21 -7.09 8.88
N LYS A 217 2.37 -7.92 8.26
CA LYS A 217 2.63 -9.33 7.97
C LYS A 217 3.95 -9.52 7.22
N ARG A 218 4.16 -8.75 6.16
CA ARG A 218 5.39 -8.82 5.36
C ARG A 218 6.64 -8.45 6.17
N LYS A 219 6.59 -7.39 6.97
CA LYS A 219 7.69 -6.97 7.83
C LYS A 219 7.96 -8.00 8.92
N MET A 220 6.91 -8.52 9.56
CA MET A 220 7.01 -9.57 10.57
C MET A 220 7.65 -10.84 10.00
N LYS A 221 7.17 -11.35 8.87
CA LYS A 221 7.79 -12.51 8.19
C LYS A 221 9.28 -12.28 7.95
N ARG A 222 9.66 -11.10 7.45
CA ARG A 222 11.07 -10.76 7.20
C ARG A 222 11.92 -10.77 8.46
N ILE A 223 11.41 -10.29 9.59
CA ILE A 223 12.10 -10.30 10.87
C ILE A 223 12.25 -11.75 11.36
N ILE A 224 11.17 -12.55 11.33
CA ILE A 224 11.18 -13.95 11.71
C ILE A 224 12.23 -14.72 10.90
N TYR A 225 12.24 -14.60 9.58
CA TYR A 225 13.25 -15.25 8.74
C TYR A 225 14.68 -14.86 9.10
N LYS A 226 14.91 -13.59 9.42
CA LYS A 226 16.26 -13.10 9.76
C LYS A 226 16.74 -13.59 11.13
N SER A 227 15.83 -13.75 12.09
CA SER A 227 16.19 -14.18 13.46
C SER A 227 16.35 -15.68 13.60
N PHE A 228 15.75 -16.48 12.72
CA PHE A 228 15.80 -17.94 12.78
C PHE A 228 16.71 -18.60 11.71
N ASN A 229 17.35 -17.83 10.86
CA ASN A 229 18.35 -18.31 9.90
C ASN A 229 19.73 -17.76 10.24
#